data_0db6c209ec0595e248a90518352ea3cd
#
_entry.id   0db6c209ec0595e248a90518352ea3cd
#
_cell.length_a   1.000
_cell.length_b   1.000
_cell.length_c   1.000
_cell.angle_alpha   90.00
_cell.angle_beta   90.00
_cell.angle_gamma   90.00
#
_symmetry.space_group_name_H-M   'P 1'
#
loop_
_entity.id
_entity.type
_entity.pdbx_description
1 polymer ?
#
loop_
_entity_poly.entity_id
_entity_poly.type
_entity_poly.pdbx_seq_one_letter_code
_entity_poly.pdbx_strand_id
1 'polypeptide(L)'
;MKVLMVDKNKCIGCHQCELWCGTEIASVSKELHRAIHEEPHPVPRVYVEGKNFALQCRHCEEAPCIEACPNGTMRRDPETGLVYVYEPTCIACWMCVMVCPFGIINPSSSMKVAIKCDRCRNMGYPICAEVCPTQAIQLVDRKDYRKKAFEPPCSVKG
;
A
#
# COMPACT_ATOMS: atom_id res chain seq x y z
N MET A 1 16.01 4.94 2.73
CA MET A 1 14.72 4.62 2.08
C MET A 1 13.59 5.02 3.00
N LYS A 2 12.64 5.81 2.52
CA LYS A 2 11.43 6.17 3.28
C LYS A 2 10.43 5.02 3.28
N VAL A 3 9.66 4.88 4.35
CA VAL A 3 8.60 3.87 4.51
C VAL A 3 7.33 4.51 5.04
N LEU A 4 6.18 3.93 4.70
CA LEU A 4 4.92 4.34 5.31
C LEU A 4 4.79 3.69 6.69
N MET A 5 4.64 4.53 7.69
CA MET A 5 4.34 4.12 9.07
C MET A 5 2.87 4.38 9.35
N VAL A 6 2.23 3.44 10.04
CA VAL A 6 0.86 3.61 10.52
C VAL A 6 0.88 3.62 12.05
N ASP A 7 0.42 4.71 12.63
CA ASP A 7 0.22 4.84 14.06
C ASP A 7 -1.20 4.37 14.42
N LYS A 8 -1.29 3.20 15.01
CA LYS A 8 -2.57 2.59 15.40
C LYS A 8 -3.35 3.41 16.44
N ASN A 9 -2.66 4.24 17.24
CA ASN A 9 -3.30 5.05 18.27
C ASN A 9 -3.97 6.31 17.68
N LYS A 10 -3.52 6.72 16.49
CA LYS A 10 -4.08 7.86 15.76
C LYS A 10 -5.09 7.44 14.70
N CYS A 11 -5.01 6.20 14.22
CA CYS A 11 -5.92 5.70 13.20
C CYS A 11 -7.33 5.53 13.80
N ILE A 12 -8.31 6.17 13.21
CA ILE A 12 -9.73 6.10 13.63
C ILE A 12 -10.56 5.18 12.73
N GLY A 13 -9.94 4.49 11.77
CA GLY A 13 -10.65 3.60 10.86
C GLY A 13 -11.63 4.30 9.92
N CYS A 14 -11.35 5.54 9.51
CA CYS A 14 -12.28 6.33 8.69
C CYS A 14 -12.30 5.96 7.20
N HIS A 15 -11.47 5.04 6.73
CA HIS A 15 -11.36 4.56 5.34
C HIS A 15 -11.03 5.63 4.28
N GLN A 16 -10.71 6.86 4.66
CA GLN A 16 -10.33 7.92 3.71
C GLN A 16 -9.13 7.50 2.84
N CYS A 17 -8.15 6.81 3.41
CA CYS A 17 -6.98 6.32 2.68
C CYS A 17 -7.34 5.28 1.61
N GLU A 18 -8.31 4.40 1.86
CA GLU A 18 -8.82 3.43 0.87
C GLU A 18 -9.58 4.15 -0.24
N LEU A 19 -10.52 5.02 0.16
CA LEU A 19 -11.37 5.75 -0.77
C LEU A 19 -10.55 6.55 -1.77
N TRP A 20 -9.60 7.35 -1.29
CA TRP A 20 -8.76 8.16 -2.15
C TRP A 20 -7.73 7.34 -2.93
N CYS A 21 -7.23 6.22 -2.37
CA CYS A 21 -6.40 5.30 -3.13
C CYS A 21 -7.19 4.64 -4.28
N GLY A 22 -8.43 4.26 -4.03
CA GLY A 22 -9.35 3.78 -5.07
C GLY A 22 -9.58 4.83 -6.15
N THR A 23 -9.90 6.06 -5.76
CA THR A 23 -10.21 7.15 -6.67
C THR A 23 -8.99 7.60 -7.47
N GLU A 24 -7.90 8.01 -6.81
CA GLU A 24 -6.77 8.66 -7.48
C GLU A 24 -5.83 7.66 -8.18
N ILE A 25 -5.71 6.44 -7.66
CA ILE A 25 -4.75 5.46 -8.17
C ILE A 25 -5.41 4.40 -9.04
N ALA A 26 -6.53 3.85 -8.60
CA ALA A 26 -7.14 2.70 -9.24
C ALA A 26 -8.22 3.05 -10.26
N SER A 27 -9.00 4.13 -10.05
CA SER A 27 -10.08 4.50 -10.96
C SER A 27 -9.58 5.09 -12.28
N VAL A 28 -10.39 5.01 -13.31
CA VAL A 28 -10.14 5.61 -14.62
C VAL A 28 -10.52 7.09 -14.61
N SER A 29 -11.65 7.43 -14.02
CA SER A 29 -12.21 8.79 -14.01
C SER A 29 -11.46 9.78 -13.12
N LYS A 30 -10.77 9.29 -12.07
CA LYS A 30 -10.12 10.12 -11.04
C LYS A 30 -11.07 11.06 -10.30
N GLU A 31 -12.37 10.82 -10.43
CA GLU A 31 -13.42 11.59 -9.78
C GLU A 31 -14.23 10.68 -8.86
N LEU A 32 -14.36 11.06 -7.58
CA LEU A 32 -14.96 10.22 -6.55
C LEU A 32 -16.36 9.72 -6.93
N HIS A 33 -17.24 10.61 -7.37
CA HIS A 33 -18.61 10.25 -7.70
C HIS A 33 -18.71 9.33 -8.93
N ARG A 34 -17.75 9.36 -9.83
CA ARG A 34 -17.69 8.44 -10.98
C ARG A 34 -17.02 7.13 -10.60
N ALA A 35 -15.96 7.20 -9.81
CA ALA A 35 -15.19 6.03 -9.40
C ALA A 35 -16.05 4.98 -8.66
N ILE A 36 -17.03 5.41 -7.87
CA ILE A 36 -17.96 4.50 -7.18
C ILE A 36 -18.95 3.78 -8.11
N HIS A 37 -19.11 4.28 -9.34
CA HIS A 37 -19.98 3.69 -10.36
C HIS A 37 -19.20 3.00 -11.49
N GLU A 38 -17.87 2.99 -11.42
CA GLU A 38 -17.05 2.29 -12.40
C GLU A 38 -17.21 0.77 -12.29
N GLU A 39 -17.35 0.13 -13.46
CA GLU A 39 -17.30 -1.34 -13.55
C GLU A 39 -16.20 -1.76 -14.52
N PRO A 40 -15.26 -2.60 -14.06
CA PRO A 40 -15.16 -3.15 -12.69
C PRO A 40 -14.74 -2.11 -11.66
N HIS A 41 -15.17 -2.27 -10.41
CA HIS A 41 -14.83 -1.33 -9.35
C HIS A 41 -13.31 -1.16 -9.15
N PRO A 42 -12.84 0.07 -8.94
CA PRO A 42 -11.44 0.32 -8.68
C PRO A 42 -10.99 -0.33 -7.37
N VAL A 43 -9.91 -1.10 -7.42
CA VAL A 43 -9.36 -1.82 -6.26
C VAL A 43 -8.30 -0.96 -5.58
N PRO A 44 -8.51 -0.47 -4.36
CA PRO A 44 -7.51 0.31 -3.63
C PRO A 44 -6.26 -0.54 -3.35
N ARG A 45 -5.14 0.11 -3.08
CA ARG A 45 -3.85 -0.54 -2.78
C ARG A 45 -3.45 -0.39 -1.30
N VAL A 46 -4.35 0.15 -0.49
CA VAL A 46 -4.30 0.23 0.96
C VAL A 46 -5.64 -0.26 1.49
N TYR A 47 -5.62 -0.94 2.62
CA TYR A 47 -6.82 -1.54 3.23
C TYR A 47 -6.84 -1.20 4.70
N VAL A 48 -8.03 -0.90 5.23
CA VAL A 48 -8.22 -0.67 6.68
C VAL A 48 -8.78 -1.93 7.30
N GLU A 49 -7.97 -2.55 8.16
CA GLU A 49 -8.31 -3.76 8.88
C GLU A 49 -8.79 -3.43 10.30
N GLY A 50 -9.89 -4.06 10.70
CA GLY A 50 -10.47 -3.80 12.01
C GLY A 50 -10.93 -2.36 12.18
N LYS A 51 -10.73 -1.81 13.38
CA LYS A 51 -11.22 -0.47 13.71
C LYS A 51 -10.21 0.65 13.49
N ASN A 52 -8.92 0.33 13.40
CA ASN A 52 -7.88 1.36 13.47
C ASN A 52 -6.51 0.95 12.94
N PHE A 53 -6.45 0.18 11.87
CA PHE A 53 -5.18 -0.19 11.28
C PHE A 53 -5.22 -0.20 9.75
N ALA A 54 -4.43 0.65 9.12
CA ALA A 54 -4.27 0.67 7.66
C ALA A 54 -3.11 -0.23 7.22
N LEU A 55 -3.38 -1.13 6.29
CA LEU A 55 -2.41 -2.05 5.69
C LEU A 55 -2.07 -1.62 4.27
N GLN A 56 -0.80 -1.53 3.98
CA GLN A 56 -0.26 -1.30 2.63
C GLN A 56 1.06 -2.05 2.46
N CYS A 57 1.57 -2.10 1.23
CA CYS A 57 2.83 -2.78 0.94
C CYS A 57 3.99 -2.22 1.77
N ARG A 58 4.76 -3.11 2.39
CA ARG A 58 5.93 -2.77 3.21
C ARG A 58 7.20 -2.55 2.40
N HIS A 59 7.19 -2.86 1.10
CA HIS A 59 8.38 -2.84 0.24
C HIS A 59 9.58 -3.54 0.91
N CYS A 60 9.36 -4.81 1.30
CA CYS A 60 10.31 -5.62 2.06
C CYS A 60 11.70 -5.64 1.41
N GLU A 61 12.75 -5.75 2.23
CA GLU A 61 14.13 -5.84 1.72
C GLU A 61 14.35 -7.14 0.93
N GLU A 62 13.94 -8.26 1.50
CA GLU A 62 14.04 -9.58 0.85
C GLU A 62 13.01 -9.78 -0.26
N ALA A 63 11.85 -9.09 -0.14
CA ALA A 63 10.77 -9.08 -1.13
C ALA A 63 10.43 -10.46 -1.73
N PRO A 64 9.87 -11.40 -0.96
CA PRO A 64 9.57 -12.75 -1.45
C PRO A 64 8.67 -12.77 -2.68
N CYS A 65 7.87 -11.71 -2.87
CA CYS A 65 7.06 -11.55 -4.10
C CYS A 65 7.91 -11.32 -5.37
N ILE A 66 9.15 -10.83 -5.27
CA ILE A 66 10.08 -10.72 -6.39
C ILE A 66 10.66 -12.10 -6.70
N GLU A 67 11.14 -12.81 -5.68
CA GLU A 67 11.76 -14.13 -5.83
C GLU A 67 10.78 -15.16 -6.38
N ALA A 68 9.53 -15.11 -5.94
CA ALA A 68 8.48 -16.03 -6.40
C ALA A 68 7.91 -15.69 -7.79
N CYS A 69 8.29 -14.58 -8.41
CA CYS A 69 7.73 -14.17 -9.69
C CYS A 69 8.49 -14.80 -10.87
N PRO A 70 7.92 -15.80 -11.58
CA PRO A 70 8.65 -16.52 -12.62
C PRO A 70 8.98 -15.65 -13.86
N ASN A 71 8.16 -14.62 -14.11
CA ASN A 71 8.32 -13.75 -15.28
C ASN A 71 9.00 -12.41 -14.97
N GLY A 72 9.54 -12.23 -13.75
CA GLY A 72 10.17 -10.97 -13.37
C GLY A 72 9.23 -9.76 -13.44
N THR A 73 7.93 -9.98 -13.26
CA THR A 73 6.91 -8.92 -13.21
C THR A 73 7.06 -8.05 -11.96
N MET A 74 7.36 -8.68 -10.82
CA MET A 74 7.67 -7.97 -9.59
C MET A 74 9.10 -7.47 -9.64
N ARG A 75 9.26 -6.15 -9.60
CA ARG A 75 10.58 -5.50 -9.74
C ARG A 75 10.85 -4.56 -8.60
N ARG A 76 12.12 -4.34 -8.32
CA ARG A 76 12.61 -3.31 -7.41
C ARG A 76 13.17 -2.15 -8.22
N ASP A 77 12.73 -0.96 -7.90
CA ASP A 77 13.31 0.26 -8.39
C ASP A 77 14.69 0.46 -7.73
N PRO A 78 15.78 0.57 -8.49
CA PRO A 78 17.13 0.67 -7.93
C PRO A 78 17.38 1.98 -7.18
N GLU A 79 16.71 3.07 -7.55
CA GLU A 79 16.91 4.39 -6.95
C GLU A 79 16.11 4.54 -5.65
N THR A 80 14.84 4.14 -5.69
CA THR A 80 13.91 4.35 -4.56
C THR A 80 13.81 3.14 -3.63
N GLY A 81 14.22 1.96 -4.09
CA GLY A 81 14.06 0.68 -3.40
C GLY A 81 12.61 0.16 -3.36
N LEU A 82 11.68 0.84 -4.05
CA LEU A 82 10.28 0.44 -4.09
C LEU A 82 10.08 -0.82 -4.93
N VAL A 83 9.27 -1.72 -4.42
CA VAL A 83 8.83 -2.89 -5.19
C VAL A 83 7.55 -2.52 -5.92
N TYR A 84 7.50 -2.77 -7.22
CA TYR A 84 6.35 -2.47 -8.08
C TYR A 84 6.04 -3.63 -9.03
N VAL A 85 4.89 -3.57 -9.67
CA VAL A 85 4.43 -4.51 -10.69
C VAL A 85 4.71 -3.92 -12.08
N TYR A 86 5.40 -4.67 -12.92
CA TYR A 86 5.53 -4.34 -14.33
C TYR A 86 4.47 -5.13 -15.10
N GLU A 87 3.30 -4.54 -15.24
CA GLU A 87 2.08 -5.20 -15.75
C GLU A 87 2.22 -5.93 -17.08
N PRO A 88 2.98 -5.42 -18.09
CA PRO A 88 3.07 -6.08 -19.40
C PRO A 88 3.61 -7.52 -19.37
N THR A 89 4.36 -7.89 -18.34
CA THR A 89 4.92 -9.24 -18.18
C THR A 89 4.12 -10.14 -17.24
N CYS A 90 3.01 -9.65 -16.68
CA CYS A 90 2.22 -10.39 -15.72
C CYS A 90 1.42 -11.50 -16.42
N ILE A 91 1.58 -12.73 -15.95
CA ILE A 91 0.84 -13.90 -16.45
C ILE A 91 -0.29 -14.34 -15.50
N ALA A 92 -0.62 -13.55 -14.50
CA ALA A 92 -1.68 -13.83 -13.54
C ALA A 92 -1.52 -15.18 -12.80
N CYS A 93 -0.30 -15.62 -12.51
CA CYS A 93 -0.04 -16.88 -11.83
C CYS A 93 -0.28 -16.84 -10.31
N TRP A 94 -0.45 -15.67 -9.74
CA TRP A 94 -0.76 -15.42 -8.32
C TRP A 94 0.28 -15.88 -7.30
N MET A 95 1.45 -16.32 -7.72
CA MET A 95 2.52 -16.73 -6.80
C MET A 95 2.90 -15.62 -5.83
N CYS A 96 2.96 -14.36 -6.30
CA CYS A 96 3.25 -13.20 -5.46
C CYS A 96 2.17 -12.95 -4.39
N VAL A 97 0.90 -13.29 -4.66
CA VAL A 97 -0.20 -13.22 -3.69
C VAL A 97 0.02 -14.23 -2.58
N MET A 98 0.35 -15.48 -2.95
CA MET A 98 0.54 -16.59 -2.00
C MET A 98 1.72 -16.40 -1.05
N VAL A 99 2.81 -15.79 -1.53
CA VAL A 99 4.02 -15.62 -0.72
C VAL A 99 4.08 -14.32 0.07
N CYS A 100 3.10 -13.41 -0.12
CA CYS A 100 3.10 -12.14 0.60
C CYS A 100 2.74 -12.36 2.07
N PRO A 101 3.67 -12.11 3.03
CA PRO A 101 3.38 -12.36 4.45
C PRO A 101 2.36 -11.39 5.05
N PHE A 102 2.01 -10.33 4.30
CA PHE A 102 1.05 -9.31 4.72
C PHE A 102 -0.29 -9.40 3.98
N GLY A 103 -0.44 -10.34 3.02
CA GLY A 103 -1.66 -10.49 2.24
C GLY A 103 -2.10 -9.26 1.46
N ILE A 104 -1.15 -8.39 1.06
CA ILE A 104 -1.46 -7.06 0.52
C ILE A 104 -1.39 -6.99 -1.01
N ILE A 105 -1.15 -8.09 -1.67
CA ILE A 105 -1.13 -8.20 -3.12
C ILE A 105 -2.44 -8.85 -3.55
N ASN A 106 -3.18 -8.18 -4.42
CA ASN A 106 -4.48 -8.65 -4.89
C ASN A 106 -4.51 -8.78 -6.41
N PRO A 107 -5.41 -9.59 -6.94
CA PRO A 107 -5.72 -9.53 -8.36
C PRO A 107 -6.34 -8.19 -8.73
N SER A 108 -6.11 -7.73 -9.96
CA SER A 108 -6.87 -6.61 -10.53
C SER A 108 -8.33 -7.00 -10.72
N SER A 109 -9.21 -5.99 -10.85
CA SER A 109 -10.64 -6.24 -11.13
C SER A 109 -10.85 -7.07 -12.40
N SER A 110 -9.96 -6.97 -13.40
CA SER A 110 -9.98 -7.79 -14.61
C SER A 110 -9.38 -9.18 -14.44
N MET A 111 -8.83 -9.52 -13.26
CA MET A 111 -8.12 -10.77 -12.95
C MET A 111 -6.93 -11.09 -13.90
N LYS A 112 -6.37 -10.08 -14.56
CA LYS A 112 -5.28 -10.27 -15.54
C LYS A 112 -3.89 -9.93 -15.00
N VAL A 113 -3.82 -9.09 -13.99
CA VAL A 113 -2.57 -8.64 -13.39
C VAL A 113 -2.68 -8.58 -11.86
N ALA A 114 -1.55 -8.79 -11.20
CA ALA A 114 -1.45 -8.55 -9.77
C ALA A 114 -1.31 -7.05 -9.50
N ILE A 115 -2.00 -6.55 -8.48
CA ILE A 115 -1.89 -5.17 -8.03
C ILE A 115 -1.38 -5.11 -6.59
N LYS A 116 -0.62 -4.10 -6.30
CA LYS A 116 -0.13 -3.77 -4.96
C LYS A 116 0.23 -2.30 -4.87
N CYS A 117 0.35 -1.80 -3.66
CA CYS A 117 0.83 -0.46 -3.43
C CYS A 117 2.25 -0.28 -3.99
N ASP A 118 2.44 0.72 -4.83
CA ASP A 118 3.72 1.19 -5.36
C ASP A 118 4.14 2.53 -4.72
N ARG A 119 3.43 2.94 -3.67
CA ARG A 119 3.59 4.19 -2.93
C ARG A 119 3.39 5.44 -3.80
N CYS A 120 2.46 5.34 -4.76
CA CYS A 120 2.13 6.43 -5.69
C CYS A 120 3.38 7.01 -6.38
N ARG A 121 4.27 6.12 -6.87
CA ARG A 121 5.59 6.49 -7.41
C ARG A 121 5.54 7.58 -8.48
N ASN A 122 4.46 7.62 -9.27
CA ASN A 122 4.28 8.60 -10.33
C ASN A 122 3.82 9.99 -9.82
N MET A 123 3.31 10.06 -8.59
CA MET A 123 2.83 11.30 -7.97
C MET A 123 3.90 11.95 -7.08
N GLY A 124 4.94 11.20 -6.70
CA GLY A 124 6.00 11.68 -5.82
C GLY A 124 5.66 11.70 -4.32
N TYR A 125 4.38 11.52 -3.96
CA TYR A 125 3.91 11.43 -2.58
C TYR A 125 2.79 10.38 -2.44
N PRO A 126 2.66 9.72 -1.29
CA PRO A 126 1.62 8.74 -1.06
C PRO A 126 0.29 9.41 -0.67
N ILE A 127 -0.73 9.29 -1.53
CA ILE A 127 -2.05 9.90 -1.31
C ILE A 127 -2.68 9.51 0.03
N CYS A 128 -2.51 8.28 0.48
CA CYS A 128 -3.05 7.80 1.74
C CYS A 128 -2.49 8.54 2.98
N ALA A 129 -1.25 9.05 2.89
CA ALA A 129 -0.68 9.87 3.96
C ALA A 129 -1.19 11.31 3.90
N GLU A 130 -1.40 11.84 2.70
CA GLU A 130 -1.89 13.20 2.47
C GLU A 130 -3.32 13.39 2.96
N VAL A 131 -4.20 12.43 2.63
CA VAL A 131 -5.63 12.51 2.99
C VAL A 131 -5.96 12.05 4.41
N CYS A 132 -4.97 11.58 5.17
CA CYS A 132 -5.22 11.07 6.51
C CYS A 132 -5.54 12.21 7.49
N PRO A 133 -6.78 12.33 8.00
CA PRO A 133 -7.17 13.48 8.83
C PRO A 133 -6.47 13.51 10.18
N THR A 134 -6.09 12.35 10.70
CA THR A 134 -5.39 12.22 11.99
C THR A 134 -3.88 12.10 11.85
N GLN A 135 -3.37 12.15 10.61
CA GLN A 135 -1.96 11.90 10.32
C GLN A 135 -1.43 10.57 10.89
N ALA A 136 -2.30 9.57 10.95
CA ALA A 136 -1.94 8.23 11.37
C ALA A 136 -0.99 7.55 10.38
N ILE A 137 -1.11 7.88 9.07
CA ILE A 137 -0.23 7.38 8.02
C ILE A 137 0.81 8.46 7.74
N GLN A 138 2.08 8.13 7.90
CA GLN A 138 3.19 9.07 7.72
C GLN A 138 4.30 8.43 6.88
N LEU A 139 4.91 9.23 6.01
CA LEU A 139 6.11 8.84 5.27
C LEU A 139 7.34 9.22 6.10
N VAL A 140 8.01 8.23 6.66
CA VAL A 140 9.17 8.42 7.56
C VAL A 140 10.41 7.70 7.02
N ASP A 141 11.58 8.12 7.45
CA ASP A 141 12.79 7.36 7.18
C ASP A 141 12.79 6.03 7.94
N ARG A 142 13.30 4.97 7.32
CA ARG A 142 13.32 3.62 7.90
C ARG A 142 14.06 3.56 9.24
N LYS A 143 15.06 4.41 9.42
CA LYS A 143 15.80 4.52 10.69
C LYS A 143 14.89 5.05 11.82
N ASP A 144 14.06 6.04 11.50
CA ASP A 144 13.13 6.64 12.45
C ASP A 144 11.94 5.73 12.73
N TYR A 145 11.51 4.94 11.74
CA TYR A 145 10.48 3.91 11.93
C TYR A 145 10.89 2.91 13.03
N ARG A 146 12.13 2.42 13.01
CA ARG A 146 12.62 1.49 14.04
C ARG A 146 12.62 2.10 15.43
N LYS A 147 12.97 3.37 15.56
CA LYS A 147 12.95 4.08 16.84
C LYS A 147 11.51 4.24 17.37
N LYS A 148 10.61 4.75 16.55
CA LYS A 148 9.20 4.98 16.90
C LYS A 148 8.40 3.70 17.15
N ALA A 149 8.68 2.61 16.43
CA ALA A 149 8.01 1.33 16.61
C ALA A 149 8.34 0.65 17.95
N PHE A 150 9.44 1.02 18.58
CA PHE A 150 9.90 0.50 19.88
C PHE A 150 9.67 1.46 21.05
N GLU A 151 9.09 2.63 20.81
CA GLU A 151 8.66 3.48 21.92
C GLU A 151 7.44 2.82 22.59
N PRO A 152 7.54 2.44 23.89
CA PRO A 152 6.40 1.86 24.59
C PRO A 152 5.26 2.89 24.62
N PRO A 153 4.00 2.45 24.50
CA PRO A 153 2.87 3.37 24.60
C PRO A 153 2.89 3.99 25.99
N CYS A 154 3.13 5.31 26.00
CA CYS A 154 3.00 6.21 27.14
C CYS A 154 3.31 5.60 28.52
N SER A 155 4.44 5.96 29.10
CA SER A 155 4.65 5.78 30.53
C SER A 155 3.51 6.50 31.27
N VAL A 156 2.60 5.73 31.83
CA VAL A 156 1.65 6.24 32.83
C VAL A 156 2.51 6.79 33.94
N LYS A 157 2.63 8.12 34.01
CA LYS A 157 3.19 8.79 35.20
C LYS A 157 2.18 8.54 36.30
N GLY A 158 2.56 7.67 37.25
CA GLY A 158 1.86 7.50 38.50
C GLY A 158 1.86 8.77 39.33
#